data_d89b8416b607801382be3a49b1db103f
#
_entry.id   d89b8416b607801382be3a49b1db103f
#
_cell.length_a   1.000
_cell.length_b   1.000
_cell.length_c   1.000
_cell.angle_alpha   90.00
_cell.angle_beta   90.00
_cell.angle_gamma   90.00
#
_symmetry.space_group_name_H-M   'P 1'
#
loop_
_entity.id
_entity.type
_entity.pdbx_description
1 polymer ?
#
loop_
_entity_poly.entity_id
_entity_poly.type
_entity_poly.pdbx_seq_one_letter_code
_entity_poly.pdbx_strand_id
1 'polypeptide(L)'
;MARGTQNRKDATSLIGDGVVSCAAMLPGFAYGEANHANADRQRAASIVLATDNVVSGKPTYSLTEALDLTQQTKITVDGLYSGPKASESDQTTTDMKSAIESHGGIFLTQSNGASIDELVRDIQSRRDTDVENKAKSSMVDAPGLWTLALAVILIIWIVCAWRLRR
;
A
#
# COMPACT_ATOMS: atom_id res chain seq x y z
N MET A 1 38.72 -29.17 4.25
CA MET A 1 37.91 -28.64 3.15
C MET A 1 37.50 -27.23 3.49
N ALA A 2 38.25 -26.26 3.01
CA ALA A 2 37.90 -24.82 3.22
C ALA A 2 36.72 -24.50 2.32
N ARG A 3 35.55 -24.31 2.91
CA ARG A 3 34.46 -23.61 2.23
C ARG A 3 34.93 -22.19 1.96
N GLY A 4 35.14 -21.89 0.68
CA GLY A 4 35.52 -20.59 0.22
C GLY A 4 34.62 -19.54 0.84
N THR A 5 35.23 -18.51 1.40
CA THR A 5 34.57 -17.24 1.70
C THR A 5 33.94 -16.78 0.40
N GLN A 6 32.66 -17.05 0.25
CA GLN A 6 31.85 -16.47 -0.80
C GLN A 6 32.04 -14.97 -0.68
N ASN A 7 32.63 -14.38 -1.70
CA ASN A 7 32.93 -12.96 -1.75
C ASN A 7 31.68 -12.19 -1.43
N ARG A 8 31.70 -11.31 -0.44
CA ARG A 8 30.62 -10.41 -0.07
C ARG A 8 30.10 -9.57 -1.25
N LYS A 9 30.87 -9.58 -2.36
CA LYS A 9 30.50 -8.94 -3.63
C LYS A 9 29.40 -9.66 -4.40
N ASP A 10 29.12 -10.92 -4.06
CA ASP A 10 28.07 -11.72 -4.72
C ASP A 10 26.77 -11.75 -3.90
N ALA A 11 26.77 -11.22 -2.68
CA ALA A 11 25.56 -10.97 -1.92
C ALA A 11 24.94 -9.67 -2.42
N THR A 12 24.30 -9.76 -3.58
CA THR A 12 23.64 -8.63 -4.22
C THR A 12 22.40 -8.24 -3.43
N SER A 13 22.41 -7.07 -2.84
CA SER A 13 21.19 -6.47 -2.32
C SER A 13 20.41 -5.90 -3.50
N LEU A 14 19.59 -6.72 -4.13
CA LEU A 14 18.70 -6.35 -5.21
C LEU A 14 17.43 -5.74 -4.61
N ILE A 15 17.56 -4.54 -4.06
CA ILE A 15 16.50 -3.89 -3.26
C ILE A 15 15.21 -3.74 -4.09
N GLY A 16 15.32 -3.25 -5.32
CA GLY A 16 14.18 -3.09 -6.22
C GLY A 16 13.51 -4.42 -6.55
N ASP A 17 14.31 -5.43 -6.92
CA ASP A 17 13.80 -6.79 -7.21
C ASP A 17 13.14 -7.41 -5.99
N GLY A 18 13.66 -7.14 -4.78
CA GLY A 18 13.09 -7.58 -3.51
C GLY A 18 11.71 -6.96 -3.27
N VAL A 19 11.58 -5.67 -3.46
CA VAL A 19 10.30 -4.95 -3.32
C VAL A 19 9.26 -5.49 -4.30
N VAL A 20 9.63 -5.66 -5.58
CA VAL A 20 8.72 -6.20 -6.60
C VAL A 20 8.34 -7.65 -6.29
N SER A 21 9.27 -8.47 -5.81
CA SER A 21 9.00 -9.85 -5.42
C SER A 21 8.04 -9.92 -4.22
N CYS A 22 8.22 -9.06 -3.22
CA CYS A 22 7.28 -8.96 -2.10
C CYS A 22 5.90 -8.48 -2.56
N ALA A 23 5.84 -7.49 -3.45
CA ALA A 23 4.60 -7.00 -4.00
C ALA A 23 3.84 -8.09 -4.76
N ALA A 24 4.57 -8.95 -5.51
CA ALA A 24 3.98 -10.06 -6.25
C ALA A 24 3.32 -11.13 -5.36
N MET A 25 3.68 -11.19 -4.09
CA MET A 25 3.03 -12.09 -3.12
C MET A 25 1.70 -11.54 -2.62
N LEU A 26 1.42 -10.26 -2.85
CA LEU A 26 0.19 -9.62 -2.40
C LEU A 26 -0.93 -9.81 -3.42
N PRO A 27 -2.16 -10.13 -2.98
CA PRO A 27 -3.30 -10.26 -3.88
C PRO A 27 -3.53 -8.99 -4.68
N GLY A 28 -3.73 -9.14 -5.98
CA GLY A 28 -4.03 -8.03 -6.87
C GLY A 28 -2.81 -7.30 -7.42
N PHE A 29 -1.61 -7.79 -7.22
CA PHE A 29 -0.42 -7.32 -7.92
C PHE A 29 -0.20 -8.15 -9.19
N ALA A 30 -0.10 -7.48 -10.34
CA ALA A 30 0.25 -8.12 -11.60
C ALA A 30 1.39 -7.35 -12.29
N TYR A 31 2.40 -8.07 -12.76
CA TYR A 31 3.50 -7.47 -13.51
C TYR A 31 2.98 -6.85 -14.81
N GLY A 32 3.25 -5.57 -15.00
CA GLY A 32 2.96 -4.86 -16.26
C GLY A 32 1.50 -4.48 -16.52
N GLU A 33 0.56 -4.82 -15.64
CA GLU A 33 -0.85 -4.46 -15.75
C GLU A 33 -1.32 -3.64 -14.55
N ALA A 34 -0.98 -2.37 -14.53
CA ALA A 34 -1.34 -1.46 -13.43
C ALA A 34 -2.86 -1.29 -13.21
N ASN A 35 -3.67 -1.60 -14.22
CA ASN A 35 -5.08 -1.19 -14.22
C ASN A 35 -6.06 -2.23 -13.64
N HIS A 36 -5.67 -3.49 -13.48
CA HIS A 36 -6.57 -4.55 -13.02
C HIS A 36 -6.30 -5.04 -11.59
N ALA A 37 -5.14 -4.73 -11.05
CA ALA A 37 -4.68 -5.25 -9.76
C ALA A 37 -5.45 -4.71 -8.54
N ASN A 38 -6.19 -3.62 -8.68
CA ASN A 38 -6.77 -2.89 -7.55
C ASN A 38 -8.23 -3.21 -7.25
N ALA A 39 -8.93 -3.93 -8.14
CA ALA A 39 -10.38 -4.06 -8.05
C ALA A 39 -10.85 -4.81 -6.79
N ASP A 40 -10.03 -5.73 -6.28
CA ASP A 40 -10.45 -6.64 -5.19
C ASP A 40 -9.69 -6.49 -3.88
N ARG A 41 -8.72 -5.56 -3.78
CA ARG A 41 -7.98 -5.42 -2.53
C ARG A 41 -8.83 -4.70 -1.49
N GLN A 42 -9.26 -5.44 -0.49
CA GLN A 42 -10.10 -4.92 0.60
C GLN A 42 -9.31 -4.19 1.71
N ARG A 43 -7.99 -4.30 1.70
CA ARG A 43 -7.13 -3.73 2.76
C ARG A 43 -5.94 -3.02 2.14
N ALA A 44 -5.50 -1.93 2.77
CA ALA A 44 -4.22 -1.31 2.48
C ALA A 44 -3.10 -2.34 2.65
N ALA A 45 -2.16 -2.35 1.71
CA ALA A 45 -0.99 -3.22 1.78
C ALA A 45 0.25 -2.35 1.97
N SER A 46 1.12 -2.76 2.90
CA SER A 46 2.40 -2.11 3.15
C SER A 46 3.52 -3.14 3.10
N ILE A 47 4.66 -2.72 2.57
CA ILE A 47 5.90 -3.49 2.58
C ILE A 47 6.88 -2.71 3.44
N VAL A 48 7.49 -3.37 4.43
CA VAL A 48 8.59 -2.79 5.22
C VAL A 48 9.91 -3.30 4.65
N LEU A 49 10.68 -2.39 4.09
CA LEU A 49 12.00 -2.65 3.53
C LEU A 49 13.07 -2.38 4.59
N ALA A 50 13.58 -3.44 5.22
CA ALA A 50 14.71 -3.34 6.14
C ALA A 50 16.02 -3.62 5.38
N THR A 51 16.93 -2.64 5.32
CA THR A 51 18.17 -2.75 4.54
C THR A 51 19.29 -1.89 5.13
N ASP A 52 20.53 -2.33 4.92
CA ASP A 52 21.74 -1.55 5.16
C ASP A 52 22.16 -0.69 3.95
N ASN A 53 21.35 -0.70 2.90
CA ASN A 53 21.55 0.02 1.64
C ASN A 53 22.85 -0.33 0.91
N VAL A 54 23.40 -1.51 1.13
CA VAL A 54 24.54 -2.00 0.35
C VAL A 54 24.00 -2.58 -0.96
N VAL A 55 24.06 -1.77 -2.02
CA VAL A 55 23.64 -2.20 -3.36
C VAL A 55 24.81 -2.89 -4.07
N SER A 56 24.62 -4.12 -4.50
CA SER A 56 25.57 -4.80 -5.37
C SER A 56 24.85 -5.67 -6.40
N GLY A 57 25.40 -5.73 -7.64
CA GLY A 57 24.83 -6.47 -8.74
C GLY A 57 24.09 -5.60 -9.77
N LYS A 58 23.47 -6.25 -10.75
CA LYS A 58 22.60 -5.60 -11.73
C LYS A 58 21.15 -5.95 -11.39
N PRO A 59 20.38 -5.02 -10.79
CA PRO A 59 18.96 -5.24 -10.54
C PRO A 59 18.19 -5.28 -11.87
N THR A 60 17.12 -6.06 -11.92
CA THR A 60 16.13 -6.03 -12.99
C THR A 60 15.27 -4.78 -12.89
N TYR A 61 14.92 -4.42 -11.64
CA TYR A 61 14.20 -3.22 -11.30
C TYR A 61 15.05 -2.31 -10.41
N SER A 62 15.16 -1.05 -10.77
CA SER A 62 15.69 -0.04 -9.85
C SER A 62 14.73 0.16 -8.68
N LEU A 63 15.20 0.77 -7.58
CA LEU A 63 14.31 1.07 -6.45
C LEU A 63 13.16 1.97 -6.87
N THR A 64 13.44 3.00 -7.67
CA THR A 64 12.41 3.94 -8.13
C THR A 64 11.34 3.24 -8.99
N GLU A 65 11.75 2.41 -9.96
CA GLU A 65 10.80 1.63 -10.77
C GLU A 65 9.95 0.69 -9.91
N ALA A 66 10.55 0.06 -8.91
CA ALA A 66 9.82 -0.79 -7.97
C ALA A 66 8.80 -0.01 -7.13
N LEU A 67 9.17 1.20 -6.69
CA LEU A 67 8.27 2.10 -5.95
C LEU A 67 7.14 2.62 -6.84
N ASP A 68 7.40 2.96 -8.09
CA ASP A 68 6.38 3.34 -9.06
C ASP A 68 5.35 2.22 -9.27
N LEU A 69 5.80 0.98 -9.43
CA LEU A 69 4.94 -0.20 -9.59
C LEU A 69 4.08 -0.44 -8.33
N THR A 70 4.67 -0.32 -7.15
CA THR A 70 3.94 -0.51 -5.89
C THR A 70 2.93 0.61 -5.67
N GLN A 71 3.27 1.86 -5.99
CA GLN A 71 2.37 3.00 -5.89
C GLN A 71 1.15 2.85 -6.83
N GLN A 72 1.36 2.42 -8.06
CA GLN A 72 0.28 2.14 -9.02
C GLN A 72 -0.70 1.08 -8.50
N THR A 73 -0.20 0.13 -7.72
CA THR A 73 -1.02 -0.93 -7.10
C THR A 73 -1.49 -0.59 -5.68
N LYS A 74 -1.33 0.66 -5.23
CA LYS A 74 -1.68 1.13 -3.87
C LYS A 74 -1.01 0.31 -2.76
N ILE A 75 0.23 -0.08 -2.97
CA ILE A 75 1.09 -0.68 -1.97
C ILE A 75 2.04 0.41 -1.49
N THR A 76 2.08 0.69 -0.20
CA THR A 76 3.05 1.62 0.38
C THR A 76 4.32 0.86 0.77
N VAL A 77 5.48 1.44 0.50
CA VAL A 77 6.75 0.88 0.90
C VAL A 77 7.38 1.80 1.93
N ASP A 78 7.58 1.27 3.13
CA ASP A 78 8.23 1.97 4.23
C ASP A 78 9.67 1.44 4.40
N GLY A 79 10.63 2.32 4.65
CA GLY A 79 12.04 1.99 4.77
C GLY A 79 12.52 1.98 6.21
N LEU A 80 13.28 0.96 6.58
CA LEU A 80 14.01 0.87 7.83
C LEU A 80 15.50 0.68 7.54
N TYR A 81 16.29 1.70 7.79
CA TYR A 81 17.73 1.62 7.62
C TYR A 81 18.37 0.91 8.82
N SER A 82 19.02 -0.21 8.56
CA SER A 82 19.70 -1.05 9.54
C SER A 82 21.22 -0.99 9.45
N GLY A 83 21.76 -0.15 8.57
CA GLY A 83 23.19 0.00 8.36
C GLY A 83 23.89 0.82 9.46
N PRO A 84 25.21 1.01 9.31
CA PRO A 84 26.00 1.80 10.26
C PRO A 84 25.50 3.24 10.34
N LYS A 85 25.48 3.78 11.55
CA LYS A 85 25.06 5.16 11.82
C LYS A 85 25.88 6.21 11.04
N ALA A 86 27.15 5.92 10.78
CA ALA A 86 28.03 6.79 9.99
C ALA A 86 27.58 6.91 8.52
N SER A 87 26.90 5.92 7.99
CA SER A 87 26.44 5.87 6.59
C SER A 87 24.99 6.35 6.43
N GLU A 88 24.33 6.80 7.48
CA GLU A 88 22.97 7.38 7.38
C GLU A 88 22.94 8.66 6.54
N SER A 89 24.05 9.42 6.52
CA SER A 89 24.21 10.67 5.77
C SER A 89 24.81 10.46 4.38
N ASP A 90 25.10 9.23 4.00
CA ASP A 90 25.65 8.94 2.69
C ASP A 90 24.63 9.28 1.59
N GLN A 91 25.11 9.71 0.43
CA GLN A 91 24.27 10.12 -0.69
C GLN A 91 23.29 8.99 -1.07
N THR A 92 23.75 7.76 -1.12
CA THR A 92 22.94 6.60 -1.47
C THR A 92 21.80 6.38 -0.48
N THR A 93 22.02 6.59 0.83
CA THR A 93 21.00 6.47 1.86
C THR A 93 20.01 7.64 1.79
N THR A 94 20.51 8.85 1.50
CA THR A 94 19.68 10.03 1.29
C THR A 94 18.80 9.90 0.05
N ASP A 95 19.33 9.35 -1.04
CA ASP A 95 18.59 9.12 -2.27
C ASP A 95 17.49 8.07 -2.06
N MET A 96 17.79 6.99 -1.33
CA MET A 96 16.82 5.98 -0.96
C MET A 96 15.70 6.57 -0.09
N LYS A 97 16.05 7.37 0.92
CA LYS A 97 15.10 8.08 1.76
C LYS A 97 14.16 8.94 0.93
N SER A 98 14.75 9.79 0.06
CA SER A 98 13.99 10.68 -0.82
C SER A 98 13.06 9.90 -1.75
N ALA A 99 13.51 8.78 -2.32
CA ALA A 99 12.70 7.94 -3.18
C ALA A 99 11.50 7.36 -2.42
N ILE A 100 11.69 6.79 -1.24
CA ILE A 100 10.63 6.20 -0.43
C ILE A 100 9.61 7.27 0.03
N GLU A 101 10.10 8.41 0.55
CA GLU A 101 9.23 9.49 1.04
C GLU A 101 8.43 10.14 -0.11
N SER A 102 9.01 10.29 -1.30
CA SER A 102 8.28 10.82 -2.47
C SER A 102 7.16 9.90 -2.95
N HIS A 103 7.22 8.60 -2.65
CA HIS A 103 6.16 7.62 -2.95
C HIS A 103 5.21 7.39 -1.78
N GLY A 104 5.25 8.26 -0.77
CA GLY A 104 4.32 8.24 0.36
C GLY A 104 4.65 7.24 1.47
N GLY A 105 5.85 6.66 1.46
CA GLY A 105 6.39 5.84 2.55
C GLY A 105 7.08 6.68 3.62
N ILE A 106 7.42 6.04 4.74
CA ILE A 106 8.24 6.61 5.82
C ILE A 106 9.61 5.97 5.77
N PHE A 107 10.65 6.76 6.02
CA PHE A 107 12.01 6.25 6.13
C PHE A 107 12.58 6.49 7.53
N LEU A 108 12.85 5.40 8.24
CA LEU A 108 13.38 5.41 9.60
C LEU A 108 14.86 5.04 9.62
N THR A 109 15.62 5.77 10.42
CA THR A 109 17.03 5.49 10.71
C THR A 109 17.26 5.41 12.20
N GLN A 110 18.39 4.86 12.61
CA GLN A 110 18.77 4.80 14.03
C GLN A 110 18.91 6.19 14.68
N SER A 111 19.29 7.20 13.88
CA SER A 111 19.49 8.57 14.36
C SER A 111 18.20 9.37 14.48
N ASN A 112 17.17 9.05 13.73
CA ASN A 112 15.92 9.80 13.77
C ASN A 112 15.12 9.60 15.06
N GLY A 113 15.55 8.67 15.94
CA GLY A 113 14.83 8.35 17.17
C GLY A 113 13.38 7.88 16.95
N ALA A 114 12.98 7.78 15.70
CA ALA A 114 11.67 7.27 15.34
C ALA A 114 11.59 5.80 15.73
N SER A 115 10.68 5.51 16.62
CA SER A 115 10.53 4.16 17.14
C SER A 115 9.79 3.29 16.12
N ILE A 116 10.05 2.00 16.15
CA ILE A 116 9.25 1.02 15.42
C ILE A 116 7.76 1.23 15.71
N ASP A 117 7.42 1.72 16.90
CA ASP A 117 6.06 2.06 17.31
C ASP A 117 5.43 3.16 16.45
N GLU A 118 6.22 4.12 15.96
CA GLU A 118 5.74 5.16 15.04
C GLU A 118 5.39 4.58 13.68
N LEU A 119 6.25 3.72 13.15
CA LEU A 119 5.98 2.99 11.90
C LEU A 119 4.73 2.12 12.01
N VAL A 120 4.62 1.35 13.10
CA VAL A 120 3.44 0.50 13.35
C VAL A 120 2.18 1.34 13.44
N ARG A 121 2.24 2.48 14.13
CA ARG A 121 1.10 3.40 14.27
C ARG A 121 0.68 4.00 12.94
N ASP A 122 1.64 4.38 12.10
CA ASP A 122 1.34 4.92 10.77
C ASP A 122 0.70 3.87 9.86
N ILE A 123 1.24 2.66 9.82
CA ILE A 123 0.66 1.54 9.07
C ILE A 123 -0.76 1.24 9.56
N GLN A 124 -0.99 1.25 10.87
CA GLN A 124 -2.33 1.04 11.44
C GLN A 124 -3.30 2.16 11.07
N SER A 125 -2.86 3.42 11.15
CA SER A 125 -3.71 4.56 10.81
C SER A 125 -4.15 4.56 9.34
N ARG A 126 -3.26 4.20 8.43
CA ARG A 126 -3.58 4.05 7.00
C ARG A 126 -4.60 2.94 6.77
N ARG A 127 -4.45 1.82 7.47
CA ARG A 127 -5.39 0.70 7.41
C ARG A 127 -6.79 1.09 7.89
N ASP A 128 -6.87 1.81 9.00
CA ASP A 128 -8.14 2.22 9.60
C ASP A 128 -8.87 3.24 8.71
N THR A 129 -8.13 4.18 8.11
CA THR A 129 -8.66 5.16 7.16
C THR A 129 -9.26 4.49 5.92
N ASP A 130 -8.61 3.47 5.37
CA ASP A 130 -9.12 2.73 4.20
C ASP A 130 -10.38 1.93 4.53
N VAL A 131 -10.45 1.34 5.71
CA VAL A 131 -11.65 0.61 6.18
C VAL A 131 -12.81 1.58 6.37
N GLU A 132 -12.57 2.74 6.97
CA GLU A 132 -13.61 3.75 7.21
C GLU A 132 -14.14 4.35 5.90
N ASN A 133 -13.27 4.65 4.95
CA ASN A 133 -13.66 5.19 3.65
C ASN A 133 -14.48 4.17 2.83
N LYS A 134 -14.13 2.88 2.90
CA LYS A 134 -14.92 1.82 2.26
C LYS A 134 -16.26 1.58 2.95
N ALA A 135 -16.31 1.62 4.27
CA ALA A 135 -17.56 1.50 5.01
C ALA A 135 -18.52 2.64 4.66
N LYS A 136 -18.03 3.87 4.54
CA LYS A 136 -18.83 5.02 4.07
C LYS A 136 -19.32 4.87 2.63
N SER A 137 -18.53 4.32 1.72
CA SER A 137 -18.94 4.16 0.32
C SER A 137 -19.93 3.00 0.11
N SER A 138 -19.90 1.99 0.97
CA SER A 138 -20.82 0.84 0.91
C SER A 138 -22.16 1.10 1.63
N MET A 139 -22.21 2.08 2.50
CA MET A 139 -23.41 2.49 3.25
C MET A 139 -24.11 3.74 2.63
N VAL A 140 -24.07 3.91 1.33
CA VAL A 140 -25.07 4.75 0.67
C VAL A 140 -26.34 3.92 0.47
N ASP A 141 -26.88 3.49 1.59
CA ASP A 141 -28.29 3.16 1.66
C ASP A 141 -29.02 4.49 1.51
N ALA A 142 -29.69 4.67 0.40
CA ALA A 142 -30.57 5.82 0.16
C ALA A 142 -32.00 5.44 0.61
N PRO A 143 -32.26 5.42 1.94
CA PRO A 143 -33.58 5.04 2.45
C PRO A 143 -34.67 5.97 1.91
N GLY A 144 -34.31 7.22 1.55
CA GLY A 144 -35.21 8.19 0.98
C GLY A 144 -35.82 7.77 -0.36
N LEU A 145 -35.10 7.06 -1.21
CA LEU A 145 -35.60 6.60 -2.51
C LEU A 145 -36.61 5.46 -2.35
N TRP A 146 -36.37 4.55 -1.44
CA TRP A 146 -37.28 3.43 -1.13
C TRP A 146 -38.54 3.89 -0.39
N THR A 147 -38.42 4.86 0.53
CA THR A 147 -39.59 5.43 1.22
C THR A 147 -40.47 6.22 0.27
N LEU A 148 -39.88 6.93 -0.69
CA LEU A 148 -40.63 7.67 -1.71
C LEU A 148 -41.38 6.71 -2.65
N ALA A 149 -40.74 5.63 -3.08
CA ALA A 149 -41.37 4.56 -3.91
C ALA A 149 -42.54 3.91 -3.16
N LEU A 150 -42.38 3.59 -1.89
CA LEU A 150 -43.45 3.03 -1.04
C LEU A 150 -44.63 4.01 -0.88
N ALA A 151 -44.34 5.31 -0.67
CA ALA A 151 -45.37 6.32 -0.54
C ALA A 151 -46.19 6.46 -1.82
N VAL A 152 -45.57 6.44 -2.99
CA VAL A 152 -46.24 6.49 -4.29
C VAL A 152 -47.16 5.28 -4.50
N ILE A 153 -46.65 4.07 -4.18
CA ILE A 153 -47.46 2.84 -4.30
C ILE A 153 -48.68 2.90 -3.37
N LEU A 154 -48.52 3.40 -2.15
CA LEU A 154 -49.60 3.56 -1.17
C LEU A 154 -50.68 4.54 -1.66
N ILE A 155 -50.26 5.67 -2.23
CA ILE A 155 -51.18 6.66 -2.80
C ILE A 155 -52.01 6.05 -3.98
N ILE A 156 -51.33 5.34 -4.89
CA ILE A 156 -52.00 4.66 -6.00
C ILE A 156 -53.01 3.64 -5.49
N TRP A 157 -52.65 2.86 -4.46
CA TRP A 157 -53.53 1.88 -3.86
C TRP A 157 -54.77 2.51 -3.24
N ILE A 158 -54.62 3.61 -2.50
CA ILE A 158 -55.74 4.37 -1.91
C ILE A 158 -56.69 4.91 -2.97
N VAL A 159 -56.14 5.48 -4.05
CA VAL A 159 -56.94 6.04 -5.17
C VAL A 159 -57.71 4.93 -5.87
N CYS A 160 -57.12 3.80 -6.14
CA CYS A 160 -57.75 2.63 -6.73
C CYS A 160 -58.87 2.05 -5.83
N ALA A 161 -58.59 1.93 -4.53
CA ALA A 161 -59.57 1.46 -3.54
C ALA A 161 -60.79 2.40 -3.44
N TRP A 162 -60.57 3.72 -3.53
CA TRP A 162 -61.65 4.73 -3.52
C TRP A 162 -62.50 4.64 -4.82
N ARG A 163 -61.88 4.38 -5.96
CA ARG A 163 -62.56 4.29 -7.22
C ARG A 163 -63.41 3.01 -7.38
N LEU A 164 -62.99 1.92 -6.76
CA LEU A 164 -63.72 0.66 -6.71
C LEU A 164 -64.90 0.66 -5.72
N ARG A 165 -64.91 1.60 -4.78
CA ARG A 165 -65.98 1.72 -3.79
C ARG A 165 -67.11 2.66 -4.19
N ARG A 166 -66.94 3.33 -5.35
CA ARG A 166 -67.99 4.15 -5.99
C ARG A 166 -68.63 3.38 -7.15
#